data_7a30e6dc8537435b0e8bb68523ca1c16
#
_entry.id   7a30e6dc8537435b0e8bb68523ca1c16
#
_cell.length_a   1.000
_cell.length_b   1.000
_cell.length_c   1.000
_cell.angle_alpha   90.00
_cell.angle_beta   90.00
_cell.angle_gamma   90.00
#
_symmetry.space_group_name_H-M   'P 1'
#
loop_
_entity.id
_entity.type
_entity.pdbx_description
1 polymer ?
#
loop_
_entity_poly.entity_id
_entity_poly.type
_entity_poly.pdbx_seq_one_letter_code
_entity_poly.pdbx_strand_id
1 'polypeptide(L)'
;MQDICIITDIGTIYGFGHITRMKFIANKLKEYYNFTFSSINNNSSIFKDNTINTCRYNEIENLNPYLVIVDSREVDSKYIKELKKISNVIIIDSVGNERAFADIVIEMLPNIDNSKEVNIKPFIATILNSNVKPKYDADAPILLYLGFNNELKNKAIEIISKIEDKNFVLIDTEKESEYSNIRYKNFGTDIFENPYSAVITYFGLTAFECIESSIPVILLSPTKYHDDLARIQEELFFNLGFFQNIDTDTAINKLKEFLFNNDMQNKFREKGKLINTDKSLERIKTIIDNIKDFKNIECPFCKSRNIEMKNRNLESNLYKCQKCNTLFRKYFLPPFTDYSSKYFVEDYKNQYGKTYEEDSANLTALAKRRLEKIKKIKPNGKVLDIGSAMGFFLKEAKEYGYETEGIEISEYASNYCINTLNLNVHNCSLLDFEYKEKEYDIITAWYVVEHIYNFESILERIIYSLKDDGILAFATPNGNGLSGRYNKNYFSIVPSDHAFEANPKSLDILMSKYSLKCINLENQSVYYNRFCDVFGLNFIRKNNFLSGIYSSFAKSKNLGDTFECIYQKSLK
;
A
#
# COMPACT_ATOMS: atom_id res chain seq x y z
N MET A 1 -17.00 16.33 -16.22
CA MET A 1 -15.77 15.52 -15.97
C MET A 1 -14.80 16.39 -15.18
N GLN A 2 -13.96 15.79 -14.35
CA GLN A 2 -12.96 16.53 -13.56
C GLN A 2 -11.72 16.76 -14.44
N ASP A 3 -11.07 17.93 -14.27
CA ASP A 3 -9.89 18.30 -15.03
C ASP A 3 -8.62 17.84 -14.34
N ILE A 4 -7.78 17.10 -15.06
CA ILE A 4 -6.49 16.58 -14.60
C ILE A 4 -5.39 17.19 -15.45
N CYS A 5 -4.40 17.80 -14.82
CA CYS A 5 -3.21 18.28 -15.49
C CYS A 5 -2.08 17.25 -15.35
N ILE A 6 -1.47 16.84 -16.45
CA ILE A 6 -0.31 15.95 -16.47
C ILE A 6 0.92 16.77 -16.84
N ILE A 7 1.89 16.81 -15.95
CA ILE A 7 3.20 17.41 -16.18
C ILE A 7 4.19 16.28 -16.44
N THR A 8 4.80 16.27 -17.60
CA THR A 8 5.81 15.28 -17.94
C THR A 8 6.95 15.93 -18.66
N ASP A 9 8.17 15.51 -18.36
CA ASP A 9 9.35 15.95 -19.06
C ASP A 9 9.65 15.02 -20.24
N ILE A 10 10.14 15.66 -21.30
CA ILE A 10 10.70 14.96 -22.44
C ILE A 10 12.14 15.45 -22.56
N GLY A 11 13.05 14.61 -22.17
CA GLY A 11 14.46 14.89 -22.30
C GLY A 11 15.17 13.80 -23.07
N THR A 12 16.22 14.17 -23.75
CA THR A 12 17.17 13.25 -24.40
C THR A 12 17.82 12.28 -23.42
N ILE A 13 17.74 12.59 -22.11
CA ILE A 13 18.35 11.81 -21.03
C ILE A 13 17.44 10.66 -20.57
N TYR A 14 16.11 10.87 -20.50
CA TYR A 14 15.16 9.90 -19.92
C TYR A 14 14.25 9.20 -20.95
N GLY A 15 14.37 9.55 -22.24
CA GLY A 15 13.59 8.93 -23.31
C GLY A 15 12.12 9.37 -23.36
N PHE A 16 11.33 8.66 -24.17
CA PHE A 16 9.91 8.96 -24.40
C PHE A 16 8.96 8.15 -23.50
N GLY A 17 9.48 7.32 -22.61
CA GLY A 17 8.68 6.40 -21.80
C GLY A 17 7.62 7.09 -20.94
N HIS A 18 7.99 8.19 -20.27
CA HIS A 18 7.09 8.96 -19.40
C HIS A 18 5.87 9.51 -20.18
N ILE A 19 6.09 10.21 -21.26
CA ILE A 19 4.99 10.77 -22.07
C ILE A 19 4.12 9.67 -22.67
N THR A 20 4.72 8.60 -23.15
CA THR A 20 4.00 7.50 -23.80
C THR A 20 3.02 6.84 -22.83
N ARG A 21 3.45 6.51 -21.61
CA ARG A 21 2.57 5.93 -20.60
C ARG A 21 1.49 6.90 -20.12
N MET A 22 1.82 8.21 -19.98
CA MET A 22 0.82 9.19 -19.59
C MET A 22 -0.25 9.42 -20.68
N LYS A 23 0.13 9.43 -21.94
CA LYS A 23 -0.81 9.44 -23.07
C LYS A 23 -1.71 8.22 -23.08
N PHE A 24 -1.16 7.05 -22.80
CA PHE A 24 -1.94 5.81 -22.69
C PHE A 24 -2.97 5.88 -21.57
N ILE A 25 -2.56 6.29 -20.36
CA ILE A 25 -3.47 6.48 -19.21
C ILE A 25 -4.58 7.48 -19.56
N ALA A 26 -4.22 8.63 -20.09
CA ALA A 26 -5.17 9.67 -20.47
C ALA A 26 -6.18 9.15 -21.52
N ASN A 27 -5.72 8.44 -22.54
CA ASN A 27 -6.60 7.89 -23.57
C ASN A 27 -7.55 6.81 -23.02
N LYS A 28 -7.08 5.96 -22.10
CA LYS A 28 -7.92 4.91 -21.46
C LYS A 28 -8.94 5.48 -20.48
N LEU A 29 -8.63 6.61 -19.85
CA LEU A 29 -9.49 7.24 -18.84
C LEU A 29 -10.25 8.48 -19.32
N LYS A 30 -10.20 8.83 -20.60
CA LYS A 30 -10.84 10.03 -21.18
C LYS A 30 -12.36 10.07 -21.05
N GLU A 31 -13.03 8.95 -20.85
CA GLU A 31 -14.46 8.89 -20.59
C GLU A 31 -14.84 9.32 -19.16
N TYR A 32 -13.87 9.35 -18.24
CA TYR A 32 -14.04 9.71 -16.84
C TYR A 32 -13.52 11.10 -16.49
N TYR A 33 -12.43 11.54 -17.16
CA TYR A 33 -11.69 12.77 -16.85
C TYR A 33 -11.29 13.54 -18.11
N ASN A 34 -11.12 14.86 -17.96
CA ASN A 34 -10.50 15.71 -18.97
C ASN A 34 -9.00 15.82 -18.67
N PHE A 35 -8.15 15.52 -19.65
CA PHE A 35 -6.71 15.59 -19.48
C PHE A 35 -6.11 16.77 -20.24
N THR A 36 -5.23 17.52 -19.58
CA THR A 36 -4.41 18.58 -20.17
C THR A 36 -2.95 18.31 -19.86
N PHE A 37 -2.10 18.37 -20.87
CA PHE A 37 -0.67 18.12 -20.71
C PHE A 37 0.12 19.42 -20.62
N SER A 38 1.18 19.42 -19.79
CA SER A 38 2.10 20.53 -19.61
C SER A 38 3.53 20.05 -19.43
N SER A 39 4.49 20.95 -19.58
CA SER A 39 5.91 20.73 -19.29
C SER A 39 6.44 21.86 -18.42
N ILE A 40 7.27 21.54 -17.44
CA ILE A 40 7.91 22.54 -16.56
C ILE A 40 8.74 23.55 -17.38
N ASN A 41 9.38 23.09 -18.44
CA ASN A 41 10.23 23.90 -19.31
C ASN A 41 9.45 24.68 -20.39
N ASN A 42 8.12 24.69 -20.33
CA ASN A 42 7.23 25.34 -21.32
C ASN A 42 7.48 24.94 -22.78
N ASN A 43 8.08 23.78 -23.02
CA ASN A 43 8.36 23.29 -24.35
C ASN A 43 7.15 22.56 -24.94
N SER A 44 6.12 23.31 -25.33
CA SER A 44 4.87 22.79 -25.92
C SER A 44 5.04 22.10 -27.27
N SER A 45 6.14 22.38 -27.99
CA SER A 45 6.42 21.74 -29.30
C SER A 45 6.59 20.22 -29.23
N ILE A 46 6.75 19.68 -28.01
CA ILE A 46 6.92 18.27 -27.68
C ILE A 46 5.60 17.48 -27.81
N PHE A 47 4.48 18.17 -27.61
CA PHE A 47 3.14 17.59 -27.73
C PHE A 47 2.53 17.78 -29.15
N LYS A 48 3.30 17.54 -30.20
CA LYS A 48 2.85 17.70 -31.62
C LYS A 48 1.69 16.78 -32.01
N ASP A 49 0.84 16.43 -31.10
CA ASP A 49 -0.29 15.56 -31.30
C ASP A 49 -1.58 16.36 -31.11
N ASN A 50 -2.29 16.63 -32.21
CA ASN A 50 -3.54 17.40 -32.19
C ASN A 50 -4.68 16.74 -31.39
N THR A 51 -4.45 15.54 -30.84
CA THR A 51 -5.44 14.81 -30.04
C THR A 51 -5.33 15.11 -28.56
N ILE A 52 -4.34 15.92 -28.12
CA ILE A 52 -4.05 16.20 -26.72
C ILE A 52 -4.20 17.69 -26.43
N ASN A 53 -5.00 18.01 -25.40
CA ASN A 53 -5.04 19.37 -24.87
C ASN A 53 -3.71 19.70 -24.19
N THR A 54 -3.18 20.87 -24.45
CA THR A 54 -1.91 21.35 -23.87
C THR A 54 -2.07 22.75 -23.28
N CYS A 55 -1.30 23.03 -22.22
CA CYS A 55 -1.17 24.36 -21.65
C CYS A 55 0.28 24.64 -21.26
N ARG A 56 0.63 25.91 -21.03
CA ARG A 56 1.89 26.28 -20.42
C ARG A 56 1.86 26.05 -18.92
N TYR A 57 3.02 25.83 -18.30
CA TYR A 57 3.11 25.59 -16.86
C TYR A 57 2.48 26.73 -16.03
N ASN A 58 2.70 27.99 -16.42
CA ASN A 58 2.14 29.16 -15.75
C ASN A 58 0.62 29.37 -15.96
N GLU A 59 0.00 28.59 -16.82
CA GLU A 59 -1.44 28.60 -17.07
C GLU A 59 -2.20 27.55 -16.25
N ILE A 60 -1.51 26.63 -15.57
CA ILE A 60 -2.11 25.52 -14.81
C ILE A 60 -3.02 26.06 -13.71
N GLU A 61 -2.65 27.14 -13.03
CA GLU A 61 -3.48 27.75 -11.98
C GLU A 61 -4.84 28.19 -12.51
N ASN A 62 -4.89 28.72 -13.72
CA ASN A 62 -6.13 29.18 -14.36
C ASN A 62 -7.08 28.01 -14.71
N LEU A 63 -6.55 26.80 -14.88
CA LEU A 63 -7.35 25.59 -15.13
C LEU A 63 -8.05 25.10 -13.86
N ASN A 64 -7.59 25.52 -12.67
CA ASN A 64 -8.08 25.03 -11.37
C ASN A 64 -8.25 23.50 -11.35
N PRO A 65 -7.20 22.73 -11.67
CA PRO A 65 -7.32 21.30 -11.88
C PRO A 65 -7.71 20.58 -10.58
N TYR A 66 -8.51 19.55 -10.73
CA TYR A 66 -8.85 18.63 -9.65
C TYR A 66 -7.60 17.91 -9.10
N LEU A 67 -6.69 17.56 -10.03
CA LEU A 67 -5.46 16.81 -9.76
C LEU A 67 -4.36 17.25 -10.72
N VAL A 68 -3.14 17.34 -10.20
CA VAL A 68 -1.91 17.42 -11.01
C VAL A 68 -1.11 16.13 -10.84
N ILE A 69 -0.81 15.47 -11.95
CA ILE A 69 0.08 14.29 -11.99
C ILE A 69 1.42 14.75 -12.56
N VAL A 70 2.50 14.54 -11.81
CA VAL A 70 3.86 14.87 -12.24
C VAL A 70 4.62 13.56 -12.48
N ASP A 71 4.85 13.25 -13.74
CA ASP A 71 5.61 12.08 -14.17
C ASP A 71 6.99 12.51 -14.68
N SER A 72 7.92 12.64 -13.76
CA SER A 72 9.30 13.03 -14.03
C SER A 72 10.24 12.48 -12.95
N ARG A 73 11.46 12.14 -13.35
CA ARG A 73 12.46 11.61 -12.43
C ARG A 73 13.01 12.66 -11.48
N GLU A 74 13.20 13.86 -11.95
CA GLU A 74 13.76 14.97 -11.17
C GLU A 74 12.91 16.21 -11.37
N VAL A 75 12.38 16.73 -10.27
CA VAL A 75 11.59 17.96 -10.24
C VAL A 75 12.03 18.80 -9.05
N ASP A 76 12.23 20.09 -9.24
CA ASP A 76 12.52 20.97 -8.12
C ASP A 76 11.34 21.00 -7.14
N SER A 77 11.62 20.77 -5.87
CA SER A 77 10.64 20.79 -4.77
C SER A 77 9.80 22.08 -4.73
N LYS A 78 10.31 23.19 -5.26
CA LYS A 78 9.60 24.47 -5.38
C LYS A 78 8.33 24.31 -6.23
N TYR A 79 8.44 23.62 -7.39
CA TYR A 79 7.28 23.42 -8.27
C TYR A 79 6.19 22.59 -7.60
N ILE A 80 6.58 21.53 -6.88
CA ILE A 80 5.60 20.70 -6.18
C ILE A 80 4.89 21.49 -5.08
N LYS A 81 5.61 22.34 -4.33
CA LYS A 81 5.03 23.22 -3.32
C LYS A 81 4.05 24.25 -3.92
N GLU A 82 4.34 24.78 -5.09
CA GLU A 82 3.45 25.70 -5.81
C GLU A 82 2.19 24.96 -6.28
N LEU A 83 2.33 23.81 -6.92
CA LEU A 83 1.22 22.98 -7.38
C LEU A 83 0.30 22.54 -6.23
N LYS A 84 0.89 22.25 -5.06
CA LYS A 84 0.13 21.90 -3.85
C LYS A 84 -0.78 23.02 -3.33
N LYS A 85 -0.52 24.26 -3.66
CA LYS A 85 -1.40 25.38 -3.26
C LYS A 85 -2.70 25.39 -4.08
N ILE A 86 -2.65 24.88 -5.31
CA ILE A 86 -3.77 24.95 -6.26
C ILE A 86 -4.51 23.62 -6.40
N SER A 87 -3.83 22.48 -6.21
CA SER A 87 -4.40 21.16 -6.47
C SER A 87 -3.83 20.07 -5.56
N ASN A 88 -4.44 18.88 -5.59
CA ASN A 88 -3.77 17.66 -5.15
C ASN A 88 -2.65 17.30 -6.13
N VAL A 89 -1.57 16.67 -5.65
CA VAL A 89 -0.42 16.31 -6.46
C VAL A 89 -0.05 14.85 -6.28
N ILE A 90 -0.01 14.11 -7.38
CA ILE A 90 0.61 12.78 -7.49
C ILE A 90 1.94 12.93 -8.18
N ILE A 91 2.99 12.33 -7.63
CA ILE A 91 4.30 12.21 -8.29
C ILE A 91 4.53 10.75 -8.69
N ILE A 92 5.04 10.55 -9.91
CA ILE A 92 5.35 9.22 -10.46
C ILE A 92 6.84 9.13 -10.76
N ASP A 93 7.49 8.05 -10.30
CA ASP A 93 8.91 7.67 -10.54
C ASP A 93 9.95 8.76 -10.21
N SER A 94 9.60 9.73 -9.39
CA SER A 94 10.54 10.75 -8.92
C SER A 94 11.56 10.15 -7.94
N VAL A 95 12.79 10.68 -7.94
CA VAL A 95 13.90 10.20 -7.11
C VAL A 95 14.39 11.22 -6.08
N GLY A 96 13.86 12.45 -6.10
CA GLY A 96 14.34 13.55 -5.28
C GLY A 96 13.57 13.77 -3.96
N ASN A 97 13.88 14.89 -3.29
CA ASN A 97 13.23 15.28 -2.04
C ASN A 97 11.84 15.91 -2.24
N GLU A 98 11.45 16.21 -3.48
CA GLU A 98 10.11 16.70 -3.86
C GLU A 98 9.01 15.72 -3.47
N ARG A 99 9.32 14.43 -3.36
CA ARG A 99 8.39 13.36 -2.91
C ARG A 99 7.73 13.70 -1.58
N ALA A 100 8.46 14.35 -0.66
CA ALA A 100 7.93 14.72 0.65
C ALA A 100 6.75 15.70 0.59
N PHE A 101 6.61 16.46 -0.51
CA PHE A 101 5.57 17.49 -0.66
C PHE A 101 4.34 17.02 -1.45
N ALA A 102 4.42 15.89 -2.13
CA ALA A 102 3.29 15.32 -2.86
C ALA A 102 2.25 14.68 -1.92
N ASP A 103 1.00 14.56 -2.36
CA ASP A 103 -0.02 13.80 -1.64
C ASP A 103 0.24 12.30 -1.76
N ILE A 104 0.54 11.86 -2.98
CA ILE A 104 0.80 10.45 -3.30
C ILE A 104 2.06 10.33 -4.12
N VAL A 105 2.87 9.32 -3.81
CA VAL A 105 4.06 8.93 -4.56
C VAL A 105 3.88 7.53 -5.10
N ILE A 106 3.96 7.40 -6.43
CA ILE A 106 3.82 6.13 -7.14
C ILE A 106 5.16 5.79 -7.78
N GLU A 107 5.62 4.56 -7.61
CA GLU A 107 6.67 3.98 -8.43
C GLU A 107 6.03 2.96 -9.39
N MET A 108 6.06 3.29 -10.68
CA MET A 108 5.66 2.37 -11.74
C MET A 108 6.82 1.48 -12.16
N LEU A 109 8.03 2.02 -12.10
CA LEU A 109 9.27 1.31 -12.35
C LEU A 109 10.12 1.24 -11.08
N PRO A 110 10.91 0.17 -10.89
CA PRO A 110 11.83 0.05 -9.79
C PRO A 110 12.84 1.18 -9.73
N ASN A 111 13.24 1.55 -8.51
CA ASN A 111 14.26 2.55 -8.24
C ASN A 111 15.43 1.90 -7.47
N ILE A 112 16.66 2.39 -7.69
CA ILE A 112 17.87 1.94 -7.00
C ILE A 112 17.80 2.32 -5.51
N ASP A 113 17.29 3.51 -5.20
CA ASP A 113 17.15 3.99 -3.84
C ASP A 113 15.82 3.53 -3.22
N ASN A 114 15.83 2.34 -2.63
CA ASN A 114 14.68 1.78 -1.91
C ASN A 114 14.44 2.44 -0.53
N SER A 115 15.26 3.41 -0.12
CA SER A 115 15.17 4.05 1.21
C SER A 115 14.04 5.08 1.31
N LYS A 116 13.49 5.52 0.17
CA LYS A 116 12.46 6.56 0.13
C LYS A 116 11.06 5.95 0.20
N GLU A 117 10.24 6.52 1.07
CA GLU A 117 8.85 6.10 1.27
C GLU A 117 8.01 6.33 0.01
N VAL A 118 7.28 5.30 -0.38
CA VAL A 118 6.35 5.30 -1.52
C VAL A 118 4.97 4.83 -1.07
N ASN A 119 3.95 5.26 -1.79
CA ASN A 119 2.58 4.81 -1.56
C ASN A 119 2.21 3.60 -2.41
N ILE A 120 2.73 3.51 -3.62
CA ILE A 120 2.51 2.38 -4.51
C ILE A 120 3.86 1.90 -5.02
N LYS A 121 4.14 0.61 -4.80
CA LYS A 121 5.35 -0.04 -5.29
C LYS A 121 5.27 -0.36 -6.78
N PRO A 122 6.42 -0.54 -7.45
CA PRO A 122 6.48 -1.06 -8.81
C PRO A 122 5.65 -2.34 -8.98
N PHE A 123 5.26 -2.63 -10.22
CA PHE A 123 4.42 -3.76 -10.67
C PHE A 123 2.94 -3.69 -10.24
N ILE A 124 2.60 -3.06 -9.10
CA ILE A 124 1.21 -2.83 -8.70
C ILE A 124 0.57 -1.74 -9.56
N ALA A 125 1.34 -0.72 -9.94
CA ALA A 125 0.88 0.41 -10.74
C ALA A 125 1.60 0.52 -12.10
N THR A 126 2.40 -0.47 -12.50
CA THR A 126 3.10 -0.46 -13.78
C THR A 126 2.08 -0.50 -14.92
N ILE A 127 2.13 0.49 -15.80
CA ILE A 127 1.27 0.61 -16.96
C ILE A 127 2.12 0.55 -18.22
N LEU A 128 1.77 -0.38 -19.07
CA LEU A 128 2.46 -0.67 -20.31
C LEU A 128 1.58 -0.26 -21.50
N ASN A 129 2.19 0.35 -22.49
CA ASN A 129 1.49 0.87 -23.68
C ASN A 129 1.52 -0.15 -24.82
N SER A 130 1.05 -1.35 -24.62
CA SER A 130 0.96 -2.28 -25.72
C SER A 130 -0.49 -2.47 -26.21
N ASN A 131 -0.83 -1.79 -27.29
CA ASN A 131 -2.01 -2.17 -28.09
C ASN A 131 -1.79 -3.52 -28.80
N VAL A 132 -0.54 -3.91 -28.97
CA VAL A 132 -0.10 -5.18 -29.55
C VAL A 132 0.83 -5.85 -28.54
N LYS A 133 0.38 -6.96 -27.96
CA LYS A 133 1.21 -7.76 -27.05
C LYS A 133 2.01 -8.76 -27.90
N PRO A 134 3.34 -8.82 -27.74
CA PRO A 134 4.14 -9.84 -28.40
C PRO A 134 3.68 -11.23 -27.96
N LYS A 135 3.81 -12.23 -28.82
CA LYS A 135 3.40 -13.60 -28.51
C LYS A 135 4.64 -14.45 -28.22
N TYR A 136 4.52 -15.30 -27.22
CA TYR A 136 5.54 -16.31 -26.98
C TYR A 136 5.33 -17.51 -27.91
N ASP A 137 6.44 -17.95 -28.52
CA ASP A 137 6.53 -19.21 -29.25
C ASP A 137 7.96 -19.74 -29.06
N ALA A 138 8.08 -20.96 -28.55
CA ALA A 138 9.37 -21.56 -28.21
C ALA A 138 10.28 -21.78 -29.43
N ASP A 139 9.69 -21.95 -30.62
CA ASP A 139 10.41 -22.18 -31.87
C ASP A 139 10.69 -20.90 -32.67
N ALA A 140 10.13 -19.77 -32.21
CA ALA A 140 10.33 -18.48 -32.85
C ALA A 140 11.75 -17.91 -32.60
N PRO A 141 12.21 -16.96 -33.44
CA PRO A 141 13.51 -16.33 -33.23
C PRO A 141 13.55 -15.50 -31.94
N ILE A 142 14.79 -15.20 -31.48
CA ILE A 142 15.04 -14.32 -30.36
C ILE A 142 15.10 -12.87 -30.87
N LEU A 143 14.33 -11.98 -30.27
CA LEU A 143 14.34 -10.56 -30.59
C LEU A 143 15.51 -9.85 -29.88
N LEU A 144 16.25 -8.99 -30.59
CA LEU A 144 17.15 -8.00 -30.01
C LEU A 144 16.57 -6.60 -30.22
N TYR A 145 16.13 -5.96 -29.14
CA TYR A 145 15.61 -4.61 -29.14
C TYR A 145 16.46 -3.72 -28.23
N LEU A 146 17.53 -3.15 -28.80
CA LEU A 146 18.59 -2.43 -28.07
C LEU A 146 18.59 -0.91 -28.32
N GLY A 147 17.51 -0.39 -28.89
CA GLY A 147 17.38 1.04 -29.21
C GLY A 147 18.42 1.51 -30.25
N PHE A 148 18.94 2.72 -30.08
CA PHE A 148 19.86 3.35 -31.04
C PHE A 148 21.33 3.31 -30.61
N ASN A 149 21.70 2.57 -29.57
CA ASN A 149 23.08 2.47 -29.07
C ASN A 149 23.88 1.48 -29.91
N ASN A 150 24.72 1.98 -30.81
CA ASN A 150 25.51 1.17 -31.74
C ASN A 150 26.59 0.34 -31.02
N GLU A 151 27.22 0.84 -29.95
CA GLU A 151 28.22 0.08 -29.20
C GLU A 151 27.61 -1.14 -28.52
N LEU A 152 26.44 -0.95 -27.92
CA LEU A 152 25.65 -2.03 -27.32
C LEU A 152 25.23 -3.08 -28.36
N LYS A 153 24.76 -2.63 -29.56
CA LYS A 153 24.40 -3.53 -30.66
C LYS A 153 25.62 -4.33 -31.15
N ASN A 154 26.77 -3.70 -31.33
CA ASN A 154 27.98 -4.38 -31.76
C ASN A 154 28.42 -5.44 -30.74
N LYS A 155 28.37 -5.12 -29.45
CA LYS A 155 28.66 -6.10 -28.40
C LYS A 155 27.67 -7.25 -28.39
N ALA A 156 26.39 -6.98 -28.58
CA ALA A 156 25.37 -8.02 -28.69
C ALA A 156 25.62 -8.94 -29.91
N ILE A 157 25.95 -8.38 -31.09
CA ILE A 157 26.28 -9.14 -32.31
C ILE A 157 27.50 -10.04 -32.05
N GLU A 158 28.56 -9.50 -31.42
CA GLU A 158 29.76 -10.28 -31.04
C GLU A 158 29.40 -11.54 -30.22
N ILE A 159 28.45 -11.41 -29.28
CA ILE A 159 28.00 -12.50 -28.43
C ILE A 159 27.12 -13.50 -29.20
N ILE A 160 26.03 -13.01 -29.86
CA ILE A 160 25.03 -13.90 -30.46
C ILE A 160 25.50 -14.60 -31.73
N SER A 161 26.45 -14.01 -32.48
CA SER A 161 27.05 -14.65 -33.67
C SER A 161 27.74 -15.99 -33.36
N LYS A 162 28.12 -16.22 -32.08
CA LYS A 162 28.72 -17.46 -31.58
C LYS A 162 27.71 -18.51 -31.09
N ILE A 163 26.41 -18.25 -31.27
CA ILE A 163 25.30 -19.15 -30.87
C ILE A 163 24.56 -19.59 -32.13
N GLU A 164 25.17 -20.49 -32.87
CA GLU A 164 24.72 -20.91 -34.20
C GLU A 164 23.37 -21.68 -34.19
N ASP A 165 23.03 -22.34 -33.08
CA ASP A 165 21.83 -23.14 -32.93
C ASP A 165 20.53 -22.34 -32.64
N LYS A 166 20.60 -21.00 -32.65
CA LYS A 166 19.48 -20.10 -32.41
C LYS A 166 19.42 -19.02 -33.48
N ASN A 167 18.21 -18.63 -33.86
CA ASN A 167 17.95 -17.54 -34.81
C ASN A 167 17.64 -16.25 -34.05
N PHE A 168 18.19 -15.14 -34.51
CA PHE A 168 18.06 -13.82 -33.92
C PHE A 168 17.50 -12.81 -34.92
N VAL A 169 16.66 -11.90 -34.43
CA VAL A 169 16.16 -10.75 -35.18
C VAL A 169 16.63 -9.47 -34.47
N LEU A 170 17.54 -8.72 -35.07
CA LEU A 170 18.05 -7.46 -34.55
C LEU A 170 17.27 -6.29 -35.16
N ILE A 171 16.69 -5.46 -34.31
CA ILE A 171 16.01 -4.23 -34.75
C ILE A 171 17.06 -3.15 -34.98
N ASP A 172 17.24 -2.84 -36.26
CA ASP A 172 18.14 -1.80 -36.76
C ASP A 172 17.72 -1.43 -38.19
N THR A 173 18.49 -0.60 -38.90
CA THR A 173 18.32 -0.40 -40.33
C THR A 173 18.45 -1.74 -41.07
N GLU A 174 17.46 -2.08 -41.87
CA GLU A 174 17.46 -3.33 -42.64
C GLU A 174 18.66 -3.42 -43.58
N LYS A 175 19.41 -4.52 -43.49
CA LYS A 175 20.60 -4.80 -44.28
C LYS A 175 20.86 -6.30 -44.32
N GLU A 176 21.67 -6.76 -45.25
CA GLU A 176 22.17 -8.13 -45.27
C GLU A 176 23.08 -8.36 -44.07
N SER A 177 22.94 -9.54 -43.48
CA SER A 177 23.75 -9.97 -42.36
C SER A 177 24.97 -10.76 -42.82
N GLU A 178 26.12 -10.52 -42.21
CA GLU A 178 27.32 -11.33 -42.37
C GLU A 178 27.20 -12.70 -41.65
N TYR A 179 26.18 -12.86 -40.78
CA TYR A 179 25.97 -14.06 -39.96
C TYR A 179 24.66 -14.73 -40.38
N SER A 180 24.69 -16.05 -40.62
CA SER A 180 23.55 -16.83 -41.08
C SER A 180 22.40 -16.92 -40.07
N ASN A 181 22.70 -16.77 -38.77
CA ASN A 181 21.76 -16.86 -37.67
C ASN A 181 21.19 -15.50 -37.23
N ILE A 182 21.57 -14.38 -37.88
CA ILE A 182 21.12 -13.01 -37.53
C ILE A 182 20.39 -12.40 -38.74
N ARG A 183 19.17 -11.89 -38.50
CA ARG A 183 18.43 -11.07 -39.48
C ARG A 183 18.21 -9.68 -38.93
N TYR A 184 18.29 -8.66 -39.82
CA TYR A 184 17.98 -7.28 -39.50
C TYR A 184 16.54 -6.97 -39.87
N LYS A 185 15.85 -6.17 -39.04
CA LYS A 185 14.53 -5.65 -39.30
C LYS A 185 14.45 -4.17 -38.90
N ASN A 186 13.80 -3.35 -39.72
CA ASN A 186 13.62 -1.93 -39.43
C ASN A 186 12.82 -1.69 -38.14
N PHE A 187 13.05 -0.53 -37.52
CA PHE A 187 12.17 -0.02 -36.48
C PHE A 187 10.75 0.17 -37.04
N GLY A 188 9.73 -0.39 -36.39
CA GLY A 188 8.34 -0.28 -36.81
C GLY A 188 7.37 -0.69 -35.70
N THR A 189 6.11 -0.40 -35.92
CA THR A 189 5.02 -0.77 -34.97
C THR A 189 4.70 -2.25 -34.99
N ASP A 190 5.08 -2.95 -36.07
CA ASP A 190 4.82 -4.36 -36.32
C ASP A 190 5.82 -5.33 -35.65
N ILE A 191 6.82 -4.80 -34.94
CA ILE A 191 7.86 -5.61 -34.28
C ILE A 191 7.23 -6.63 -33.33
N PHE A 192 6.28 -6.20 -32.52
CA PHE A 192 5.62 -7.03 -31.51
C PHE A 192 4.39 -7.80 -32.04
N GLU A 193 4.08 -7.72 -33.34
CA GLU A 193 3.06 -8.57 -33.96
C GLU A 193 3.57 -10.00 -34.22
N ASN A 194 4.91 -10.16 -34.28
CA ASN A 194 5.54 -11.47 -34.48
C ASN A 194 5.76 -12.20 -33.15
N PRO A 195 5.75 -13.53 -33.15
CA PRO A 195 6.11 -14.32 -31.97
C PRO A 195 7.63 -14.33 -31.77
N TYR A 196 8.05 -14.45 -30.50
CA TYR A 196 9.44 -14.60 -30.10
C TYR A 196 9.60 -15.63 -28.99
N SER A 197 10.73 -16.37 -29.00
CA SER A 197 11.06 -17.33 -27.96
C SER A 197 11.72 -16.67 -26.73
N ALA A 198 12.43 -15.55 -26.94
CA ALA A 198 13.02 -14.70 -25.91
C ALA A 198 13.29 -13.30 -26.46
N VAL A 199 13.54 -12.35 -25.59
CA VAL A 199 13.93 -10.98 -25.97
C VAL A 199 15.21 -10.58 -25.26
N ILE A 200 16.18 -10.06 -26.00
CA ILE A 200 17.37 -9.38 -25.47
C ILE A 200 17.14 -7.88 -25.59
N THR A 201 17.11 -7.21 -24.47
CA THR A 201 16.91 -5.76 -24.39
C THR A 201 17.67 -5.19 -23.18
N TYR A 202 17.39 -3.96 -22.79
CA TYR A 202 17.88 -3.40 -21.54
C TYR A 202 16.71 -3.03 -20.62
N PHE A 203 17.01 -2.76 -19.36
CA PHE A 203 16.00 -2.42 -18.38
C PHE A 203 15.19 -1.18 -18.80
N GLY A 204 13.88 -1.35 -19.05
CA GLY A 204 12.97 -0.31 -19.52
C GLY A 204 11.59 -0.87 -19.84
N LEU A 205 10.69 -0.04 -20.36
CA LEU A 205 9.29 -0.42 -20.64
C LEU A 205 9.19 -1.66 -21.54
N THR A 206 10.02 -1.77 -22.56
CA THR A 206 10.01 -2.93 -23.48
C THR A 206 10.27 -4.24 -22.75
N ALA A 207 11.16 -4.25 -21.75
CA ALA A 207 11.40 -5.46 -20.95
C ALA A 207 10.13 -5.89 -20.19
N PHE A 208 9.40 -4.93 -19.63
CA PHE A 208 8.14 -5.20 -18.95
C PHE A 208 7.01 -5.62 -19.88
N GLU A 209 6.90 -5.00 -21.08
CA GLU A 209 5.93 -5.37 -22.11
C GLU A 209 6.12 -6.82 -22.57
N CYS A 210 7.36 -7.26 -22.75
CA CYS A 210 7.67 -8.62 -23.13
C CYS A 210 7.35 -9.62 -22.02
N ILE A 211 7.73 -9.33 -20.77
CA ILE A 211 7.50 -10.25 -19.66
C ILE A 211 6.02 -10.33 -19.27
N GLU A 212 5.23 -9.25 -19.39
CA GLU A 212 3.77 -9.28 -19.23
C GLU A 212 3.14 -10.25 -20.23
N SER A 213 3.72 -10.34 -21.43
CA SER A 213 3.33 -11.30 -22.49
C SER A 213 3.91 -12.70 -22.30
N SER A 214 4.50 -12.97 -21.13
CA SER A 214 5.15 -14.25 -20.80
C SER A 214 6.31 -14.62 -21.72
N ILE A 215 7.00 -13.63 -22.31
CA ILE A 215 8.22 -13.86 -23.08
C ILE A 215 9.42 -13.69 -22.12
N PRO A 216 10.34 -14.68 -22.04
CA PRO A 216 11.55 -14.53 -21.24
C PRO A 216 12.39 -13.34 -21.71
N VAL A 217 12.85 -12.52 -20.78
CA VAL A 217 13.63 -11.32 -21.08
C VAL A 217 15.05 -11.44 -20.52
N ILE A 218 16.00 -11.15 -21.39
CA ILE A 218 17.43 -11.12 -21.11
C ILE A 218 17.89 -9.67 -21.17
N LEU A 219 18.50 -9.16 -20.10
CA LEU A 219 18.95 -7.78 -20.02
C LEU A 219 20.45 -7.67 -20.33
N LEU A 220 20.79 -6.84 -21.32
CA LEU A 220 22.14 -6.39 -21.62
C LEU A 220 22.17 -4.87 -21.45
N SER A 221 22.80 -4.41 -20.38
CA SER A 221 22.66 -3.03 -19.91
C SER A 221 23.59 -2.05 -20.64
N PRO A 222 23.06 -0.90 -21.14
CA PRO A 222 23.86 0.11 -21.82
C PRO A 222 24.67 1.01 -20.88
N THR A 223 24.29 1.09 -19.61
CA THR A 223 24.96 1.89 -18.57
C THR A 223 24.99 1.14 -17.25
N LYS A 224 25.87 1.56 -16.34
CA LYS A 224 25.92 1.02 -14.97
C LYS A 224 24.59 1.19 -14.25
N TYR A 225 23.89 2.30 -14.46
CA TYR A 225 22.56 2.55 -13.87
C TYR A 225 21.53 1.48 -14.27
N HIS A 226 21.47 1.13 -15.57
CA HIS A 226 20.57 0.07 -16.05
C HIS A 226 20.94 -1.30 -15.50
N ASP A 227 22.24 -1.59 -15.33
CA ASP A 227 22.70 -2.83 -14.73
C ASP A 227 22.32 -2.92 -13.24
N ASP A 228 22.43 -1.82 -12.50
CA ASP A 228 22.03 -1.78 -11.10
C ASP A 228 20.52 -2.01 -10.93
N LEU A 229 19.68 -1.43 -11.81
CA LEU A 229 18.25 -1.72 -11.86
C LEU A 229 17.97 -3.19 -12.23
N ALA A 230 18.69 -3.75 -13.19
CA ALA A 230 18.56 -5.14 -13.60
C ALA A 230 18.88 -6.10 -12.44
N ARG A 231 19.90 -5.80 -11.64
CA ARG A 231 20.29 -6.59 -10.44
C ARG A 231 19.21 -6.59 -9.36
N ILE A 232 18.55 -5.45 -9.14
CA ILE A 232 17.44 -5.38 -8.18
C ILE A 232 16.26 -6.26 -8.62
N GLN A 233 16.13 -6.55 -9.92
CA GLN A 233 15.05 -7.30 -10.52
C GLN A 233 15.49 -8.66 -11.12
N GLU A 234 16.54 -9.27 -10.59
CA GLU A 234 17.02 -10.59 -11.01
C GLU A 234 15.98 -11.71 -10.88
N GLU A 235 14.94 -11.46 -10.12
CA GLU A 235 13.81 -12.39 -10.05
C GLU A 235 12.93 -12.38 -11.30
N LEU A 236 12.83 -11.25 -12.00
CA LEU A 236 11.96 -11.07 -13.17
C LEU A 236 12.70 -11.20 -14.49
N PHE A 237 13.99 -10.87 -14.51
CA PHE A 237 14.79 -10.78 -15.72
C PHE A 237 16.11 -11.52 -15.57
N PHE A 238 16.53 -12.18 -16.64
CA PHE A 238 17.86 -12.75 -16.70
C PHE A 238 18.89 -11.67 -17.04
N ASN A 239 19.80 -11.35 -16.14
CA ASN A 239 20.77 -10.27 -16.32
C ASN A 239 22.11 -10.77 -16.85
N LEU A 240 22.48 -10.37 -18.07
CA LEU A 240 23.81 -10.57 -18.64
C LEU A 240 24.85 -9.62 -18.04
N GLY A 241 24.44 -8.39 -17.71
CA GLY A 241 25.29 -7.37 -17.11
C GLY A 241 25.50 -6.11 -17.95
N PHE A 242 26.42 -5.26 -17.51
CA PHE A 242 26.80 -4.04 -18.20
C PHE A 242 27.74 -4.34 -19.37
N PHE A 243 27.37 -3.94 -20.61
CA PHE A 243 28.03 -4.36 -21.83
C PHE A 243 29.52 -4.03 -21.91
N GLN A 244 29.97 -2.92 -21.29
CA GLN A 244 31.38 -2.52 -21.30
C GLN A 244 32.25 -3.37 -20.35
N ASN A 245 31.64 -3.96 -19.32
CA ASN A 245 32.38 -4.71 -18.30
C ASN A 245 32.23 -6.23 -18.45
N ILE A 246 31.38 -6.69 -19.36
CA ILE A 246 31.16 -8.12 -19.51
C ILE A 246 32.20 -8.73 -20.47
N ASP A 247 32.84 -9.79 -20.01
CA ASP A 247 33.67 -10.65 -20.85
C ASP A 247 32.77 -11.41 -21.84
N THR A 248 33.18 -11.42 -23.13
CA THR A 248 32.40 -12.02 -24.22
C THR A 248 32.15 -13.51 -24.00
N ASP A 249 33.16 -14.28 -23.60
CA ASP A 249 33.03 -15.74 -23.41
C ASP A 249 32.11 -16.04 -22.23
N THR A 250 32.21 -15.26 -21.15
CA THR A 250 31.31 -15.35 -20.01
C THR A 250 29.87 -15.04 -20.41
N ALA A 251 29.64 -14.02 -21.24
CA ALA A 251 28.31 -13.67 -21.73
C ALA A 251 27.71 -14.77 -22.62
N ILE A 252 28.52 -15.35 -23.52
CA ILE A 252 28.13 -16.47 -24.38
C ILE A 252 27.69 -17.67 -23.52
N ASN A 253 28.49 -18.05 -22.53
CA ASN A 253 28.21 -19.21 -21.67
C ASN A 253 26.91 -18.98 -20.88
N LYS A 254 26.72 -17.81 -20.25
CA LYS A 254 25.49 -17.45 -19.55
C LYS A 254 24.27 -17.45 -20.47
N LEU A 255 24.41 -16.88 -21.67
CA LEU A 255 23.33 -16.81 -22.64
C LEU A 255 22.94 -18.21 -23.13
N LYS A 256 23.90 -19.06 -23.43
CA LYS A 256 23.67 -20.47 -23.76
C LYS A 256 22.97 -21.22 -22.64
N GLU A 257 23.44 -21.08 -21.39
CA GLU A 257 22.81 -21.68 -20.23
C GLU A 257 21.32 -21.32 -20.15
N PHE A 258 20.99 -20.04 -20.34
CA PHE A 258 19.58 -19.58 -20.32
C PHE A 258 18.76 -20.09 -21.52
N LEU A 259 19.30 -19.97 -22.74
CA LEU A 259 18.58 -20.28 -23.98
C LEU A 259 18.30 -21.77 -24.18
N PHE A 260 19.09 -22.65 -23.55
CA PHE A 260 18.92 -24.10 -23.62
C PHE A 260 18.32 -24.73 -22.35
N ASN A 261 17.93 -23.91 -21.36
CA ASN A 261 17.31 -24.35 -20.11
C ASN A 261 15.82 -23.93 -20.05
N ASN A 262 14.95 -24.82 -20.47
CA ASN A 262 13.51 -24.57 -20.49
C ASN A 262 12.92 -24.31 -19.08
N ASP A 263 13.43 -24.99 -18.05
CA ASP A 263 12.93 -24.81 -16.68
C ASP A 263 13.28 -23.41 -16.16
N MET A 264 14.49 -22.91 -16.46
CA MET A 264 14.90 -21.57 -16.13
C MET A 264 14.01 -20.53 -16.86
N GLN A 265 13.78 -20.68 -18.16
CA GLN A 265 12.90 -19.79 -18.91
C GLN A 265 11.46 -19.79 -18.38
N ASN A 266 10.92 -20.96 -18.06
CA ASN A 266 9.57 -21.10 -17.51
C ASN A 266 9.44 -20.39 -16.16
N LYS A 267 10.46 -20.45 -15.31
CA LYS A 267 10.47 -19.72 -14.03
C LYS A 267 10.29 -18.20 -14.24
N PHE A 268 10.96 -17.62 -15.22
CA PHE A 268 10.81 -16.18 -15.54
C PHE A 268 9.44 -15.88 -16.15
N ARG A 269 8.93 -16.75 -17.02
CA ARG A 269 7.62 -16.60 -17.65
C ARG A 269 6.48 -16.59 -16.61
N GLU A 270 6.52 -17.49 -15.63
CA GLU A 270 5.51 -17.52 -14.57
C GLU A 270 5.54 -16.26 -13.70
N LYS A 271 6.73 -15.72 -13.42
CA LYS A 271 6.86 -14.46 -12.68
C LYS A 271 6.31 -13.25 -13.45
N GLY A 272 6.41 -13.25 -14.77
CA GLY A 272 5.85 -12.19 -15.61
C GLY A 272 4.33 -12.04 -15.50
N LYS A 273 3.61 -13.12 -15.14
CA LYS A 273 2.16 -13.08 -14.90
C LYS A 273 1.74 -12.22 -13.70
N LEU A 274 2.69 -11.79 -12.86
CA LEU A 274 2.42 -10.86 -11.75
C LEU A 274 2.17 -9.43 -12.24
N ILE A 275 2.64 -9.09 -13.44
CA ILE A 275 2.42 -7.78 -14.07
C ILE A 275 1.09 -7.84 -14.82
N ASN A 276 0.21 -6.89 -14.53
CA ASN A 276 -1.11 -6.80 -15.16
C ASN A 276 -1.51 -5.33 -15.34
N THR A 277 -1.35 -4.83 -16.55
CA THR A 277 -1.65 -3.44 -16.91
C THR A 277 -3.11 -3.05 -16.66
N ASP A 278 -4.07 -3.93 -16.93
CA ASP A 278 -5.49 -3.61 -16.75
C ASP A 278 -5.81 -3.40 -15.27
N LYS A 279 -5.32 -4.28 -14.40
CA LYS A 279 -5.45 -4.11 -12.94
C LYS A 279 -4.72 -2.87 -12.43
N SER A 280 -3.56 -2.55 -12.99
CA SER A 280 -2.82 -1.33 -12.65
C SER A 280 -3.59 -0.07 -13.05
N LEU A 281 -4.22 -0.08 -14.23
CA LEU A 281 -5.05 1.03 -14.71
C LEU A 281 -6.29 1.25 -13.82
N GLU A 282 -6.95 0.17 -13.41
CA GLU A 282 -8.08 0.21 -12.48
C GLU A 282 -7.65 0.79 -11.12
N ARG A 283 -6.49 0.39 -10.59
CA ARG A 283 -5.93 0.96 -9.36
C ARG A 283 -5.62 2.45 -9.49
N ILE A 284 -5.00 2.88 -10.60
CA ILE A 284 -4.73 4.30 -10.86
C ILE A 284 -6.03 5.09 -10.90
N LYS A 285 -7.06 4.56 -11.56
CA LYS A 285 -8.40 5.19 -11.57
C LYS A 285 -8.95 5.33 -10.15
N THR A 286 -8.89 4.27 -9.35
CA THR A 286 -9.35 4.28 -7.95
C THR A 286 -8.59 5.32 -7.11
N ILE A 287 -7.27 5.43 -7.30
CA ILE A 287 -6.45 6.46 -6.64
C ILE A 287 -6.91 7.87 -7.04
N ILE A 288 -7.16 8.10 -8.33
CA ILE A 288 -7.65 9.38 -8.84
C ILE A 288 -9.02 9.71 -8.23
N ASP A 289 -9.93 8.75 -8.18
CA ASP A 289 -11.28 8.96 -7.59
C ASP A 289 -11.21 9.33 -6.11
N ASN A 290 -10.30 8.71 -5.36
CA ASN A 290 -10.19 8.88 -3.91
C ASN A 290 -9.35 10.12 -3.50
N ILE A 291 -8.59 10.72 -4.41
CA ILE A 291 -7.68 11.84 -4.06
C ILE A 291 -8.42 13.14 -3.71
N LYS A 292 -9.70 13.28 -4.12
CA LYS A 292 -10.52 14.47 -3.79
C LYS A 292 -10.50 14.82 -2.31
N ASP A 293 -10.41 13.79 -1.47
CA ASP A 293 -10.48 13.92 -0.02
C ASP A 293 -9.17 14.41 0.59
N PHE A 294 -8.07 14.51 -0.20
CA PHE A 294 -6.74 14.89 0.29
C PHE A 294 -6.52 16.42 0.36
N LYS A 295 -7.24 17.21 -0.44
CA LYS A 295 -7.14 18.69 -0.40
C LYS A 295 -7.71 19.27 0.91
N ASN A 296 -8.71 18.63 1.50
CA ASN A 296 -9.41 19.10 2.67
C ASN A 296 -9.49 18.01 3.76
N ILE A 297 -8.34 17.42 4.08
CA ILE A 297 -8.30 16.38 5.12
C ILE A 297 -8.70 16.98 6.46
N GLU A 298 -9.66 16.35 7.11
CA GLU A 298 -10.11 16.69 8.46
C GLU A 298 -9.87 15.51 9.40
N CYS A 299 -9.57 15.83 10.66
CA CYS A 299 -9.51 14.83 11.70
C CYS A 299 -10.88 14.14 11.87
N PRO A 300 -10.97 12.81 11.78
CA PRO A 300 -12.25 12.10 11.90
C PRO A 300 -12.93 12.30 13.26
N PHE A 301 -12.16 12.63 14.30
CA PHE A 301 -12.67 12.80 15.67
C PHE A 301 -13.10 14.23 15.98
N CYS A 302 -12.25 15.23 15.74
CA CYS A 302 -12.53 16.62 16.16
C CYS A 302 -12.77 17.59 15.00
N LYS A 303 -12.81 17.09 13.74
CA LYS A 303 -13.03 17.85 12.50
C LYS A 303 -12.03 19.00 12.28
N SER A 304 -10.89 19.00 13.00
CA SER A 304 -9.84 20.00 12.79
C SER A 304 -9.09 19.74 11.50
N ARG A 305 -8.77 20.82 10.77
CA ARG A 305 -7.88 20.80 9.59
C ARG A 305 -6.42 21.05 9.94
N ASN A 306 -6.10 21.33 11.21
CA ASN A 306 -4.71 21.45 11.67
C ASN A 306 -4.13 20.05 11.84
N ILE A 307 -3.68 19.49 10.74
CA ILE A 307 -3.13 18.13 10.63
C ILE A 307 -1.75 18.14 9.99
N GLU A 308 -0.95 17.16 10.32
CA GLU A 308 0.41 16.97 9.80
C GLU A 308 0.56 15.53 9.32
N MET A 309 1.08 15.33 8.11
CA MET A 309 1.46 14.01 7.62
C MET A 309 2.70 13.54 8.38
N LYS A 310 2.64 12.36 8.99
CA LYS A 310 3.71 11.77 9.80
C LYS A 310 4.45 10.66 9.08
N ASN A 311 3.75 9.90 8.29
CA ASN A 311 4.35 8.82 7.53
C ASN A 311 3.62 8.57 6.23
N ARG A 312 4.36 8.17 5.22
CA ARG A 312 3.86 7.67 3.95
C ARG A 312 3.92 6.15 4.00
N ASN A 313 2.80 5.49 3.81
CA ASN A 313 2.72 4.04 3.82
C ASN A 313 2.19 3.53 2.49
N LEU A 314 2.31 2.24 2.26
CA LEU A 314 1.65 1.60 1.13
C LEU A 314 0.14 1.85 1.23
N GLU A 315 -0.46 2.27 0.12
CA GLU A 315 -1.89 2.50 -0.08
C GLU A 315 -2.53 3.56 0.83
N SER A 316 -1.75 4.24 1.68
CA SER A 316 -2.25 5.22 2.64
C SER A 316 -1.20 6.23 3.08
N ASN A 317 -1.64 7.33 3.69
CA ASN A 317 -0.80 8.24 4.46
C ASN A 317 -1.29 8.30 5.91
N LEU A 318 -0.34 8.32 6.86
CA LEU A 318 -0.61 8.49 8.28
C LEU A 318 -0.50 9.97 8.64
N TYR A 319 -1.55 10.50 9.28
CA TYR A 319 -1.65 11.88 9.72
C TYR A 319 -1.78 11.99 11.24
N LYS A 320 -1.32 13.10 11.80
CA LYS A 320 -1.54 13.49 13.19
C LYS A 320 -2.34 14.76 13.27
N CYS A 321 -3.44 14.74 14.01
CA CYS A 321 -4.20 15.94 14.34
C CYS A 321 -3.47 16.74 15.43
N GLN A 322 -3.14 18.01 15.17
CA GLN A 322 -2.44 18.88 16.12
C GLN A 322 -3.37 19.40 17.25
N LYS A 323 -4.71 19.27 17.08
CA LYS A 323 -5.69 19.69 18.09
C LYS A 323 -6.00 18.62 19.13
N CYS A 324 -6.26 17.36 18.70
CA CYS A 324 -6.66 16.27 19.59
C CYS A 324 -5.63 15.15 19.69
N ASN A 325 -4.51 15.22 18.96
CA ASN A 325 -3.42 14.24 18.90
C ASN A 325 -3.83 12.83 18.40
N THR A 326 -4.96 12.70 17.73
CA THR A 326 -5.34 11.44 17.06
C THR A 326 -4.40 11.20 15.89
N LEU A 327 -3.92 9.97 15.76
CA LEU A 327 -3.32 9.48 14.52
C LEU A 327 -4.42 8.84 13.68
N PHE A 328 -4.41 9.10 12.38
CA PHE A 328 -5.38 8.50 11.47
C PHE A 328 -4.82 8.36 10.07
N ARG A 329 -5.29 7.36 9.35
CA ARG A 329 -4.92 7.11 7.96
C ARG A 329 -5.94 7.66 6.98
N LYS A 330 -5.43 8.15 5.88
CA LYS A 330 -6.20 8.39 4.66
C LYS A 330 -5.75 7.36 3.63
N TYR A 331 -6.65 6.47 3.28
CA TYR A 331 -6.43 5.46 2.26
C TYR A 331 -6.83 6.00 0.89
N PHE A 332 -6.07 5.68 -0.12
CA PHE A 332 -6.40 5.93 -1.53
C PHE A 332 -6.65 4.63 -2.30
N LEU A 333 -6.28 3.49 -1.71
CA LEU A 333 -6.79 2.16 -2.06
C LEU A 333 -7.40 1.53 -0.81
N PRO A 334 -8.45 0.71 -0.94
CA PRO A 334 -9.03 0.01 0.20
C PRO A 334 -7.97 -0.85 0.89
N PRO A 335 -7.83 -0.78 2.22
CA PRO A 335 -6.92 -1.66 2.93
C PRO A 335 -7.41 -3.11 2.78
N PHE A 336 -6.49 -4.00 2.51
CA PHE A 336 -6.75 -5.44 2.50
C PHE A 336 -6.08 -6.06 3.72
N THR A 337 -6.88 -6.64 4.60
CA THR A 337 -6.41 -7.47 5.72
C THR A 337 -6.97 -8.87 5.56
N ASP A 338 -6.08 -9.84 5.53
CA ASP A 338 -6.46 -11.25 5.43
C ASP A 338 -6.75 -11.81 6.83
N TYR A 339 -8.03 -11.85 7.20
CA TYR A 339 -8.49 -12.49 8.45
C TYR A 339 -8.81 -13.97 8.26
N SER A 340 -8.10 -14.65 7.35
CA SER A 340 -8.18 -16.11 7.19
C SER A 340 -7.58 -16.86 8.40
N SER A 341 -7.56 -18.18 8.31
CA SER A 341 -6.87 -19.03 9.31
C SER A 341 -5.42 -18.63 9.56
N LYS A 342 -4.76 -18.04 8.55
CA LYS A 342 -3.37 -17.56 8.64
C LYS A 342 -3.19 -16.53 9.77
N TYR A 343 -4.11 -15.58 9.90
CA TYR A 343 -4.04 -14.58 10.98
C TYR A 343 -4.02 -15.25 12.35
N PHE A 344 -4.91 -16.21 12.61
CA PHE A 344 -5.08 -16.84 13.93
C PHE A 344 -3.97 -17.84 14.26
N VAL A 345 -3.38 -18.48 13.26
CA VAL A 345 -2.38 -19.54 13.45
C VAL A 345 -0.95 -19.01 13.25
N GLU A 346 -0.67 -18.28 12.18
CA GLU A 346 0.69 -17.87 11.84
C GLU A 346 1.01 -16.45 12.34
N ASP A 347 0.20 -15.45 11.97
CA ASP A 347 0.51 -14.05 12.25
C ASP A 347 0.44 -13.76 13.75
N TYR A 348 -0.56 -14.30 14.45
CA TYR A 348 -0.66 -14.21 15.91
C TYR A 348 0.51 -14.91 16.60
N LYS A 349 0.91 -16.10 16.10
CA LYS A 349 2.06 -16.84 16.64
C LYS A 349 3.37 -16.08 16.43
N ASN A 350 3.56 -15.43 15.28
CA ASN A 350 4.73 -14.60 15.01
C ASN A 350 4.81 -13.40 15.98
N GLN A 351 3.67 -12.86 16.40
CA GLN A 351 3.60 -11.71 17.29
C GLN A 351 3.70 -12.08 18.76
N TYR A 352 3.06 -13.18 19.19
CA TYR A 352 2.89 -13.54 20.61
C TYR A 352 3.57 -14.86 21.02
N GLY A 353 4.18 -15.59 20.09
CA GLY A 353 4.91 -16.85 20.34
C GLY A 353 4.03 -18.10 20.44
N LYS A 354 2.71 -17.96 20.28
CA LYS A 354 1.70 -19.03 20.32
C LYS A 354 0.51 -18.69 19.42
N THR A 355 -0.26 -19.68 18.99
CA THR A 355 -1.47 -19.47 18.19
C THR A 355 -2.56 -18.82 19.06
N TYR A 356 -3.58 -18.27 18.40
CA TYR A 356 -4.72 -17.66 19.11
C TYR A 356 -5.44 -18.66 20.03
N GLU A 357 -5.58 -19.91 19.59
CA GLU A 357 -6.18 -20.99 20.38
C GLU A 357 -5.29 -21.41 21.57
N GLU A 358 -3.98 -21.54 21.37
CA GLU A 358 -3.01 -21.82 22.45
C GLU A 358 -3.00 -20.71 23.50
N ASP A 359 -3.38 -19.47 23.16
CA ASP A 359 -3.50 -18.34 24.09
C ASP A 359 -4.87 -18.24 24.79
N SER A 360 -5.77 -19.19 24.57
CA SER A 360 -7.15 -19.18 25.09
C SER A 360 -7.24 -18.93 26.60
N ALA A 361 -6.35 -19.50 27.39
CA ALA A 361 -6.34 -19.29 28.83
C ALA A 361 -6.11 -17.83 29.24
N ASN A 362 -5.18 -17.13 28.57
CA ASN A 362 -4.91 -15.72 28.79
C ASN A 362 -6.07 -14.84 28.30
N LEU A 363 -6.62 -15.15 27.11
CA LEU A 363 -7.75 -14.42 26.53
C LEU A 363 -9.01 -14.57 27.41
N THR A 364 -9.26 -15.77 27.94
CA THR A 364 -10.32 -16.05 28.93
C THR A 364 -10.12 -15.24 30.21
N ALA A 365 -8.90 -15.18 30.75
CA ALA A 365 -8.61 -14.38 31.95
C ALA A 365 -8.86 -12.89 31.74
N LEU A 366 -8.51 -12.36 30.55
CA LEU A 366 -8.82 -10.99 30.13
C LEU A 366 -10.33 -10.76 30.02
N ALA A 367 -11.07 -11.71 29.44
CA ALA A 367 -12.53 -11.66 29.33
C ALA A 367 -13.19 -11.57 30.71
N LYS A 368 -12.81 -12.44 31.66
CA LYS A 368 -13.32 -12.42 33.04
C LYS A 368 -13.10 -11.07 33.71
N ARG A 369 -11.89 -10.53 33.63
CA ARG A 369 -11.56 -9.22 34.20
C ARG A 369 -12.44 -8.09 33.62
N ARG A 370 -12.71 -8.12 32.32
CA ARG A 370 -13.58 -7.16 31.63
C ARG A 370 -15.04 -7.34 32.07
N LEU A 371 -15.52 -8.57 32.11
CA LEU A 371 -16.89 -8.90 32.52
C LEU A 371 -17.16 -8.54 33.99
N GLU A 372 -16.21 -8.71 34.90
CA GLU A 372 -16.34 -8.25 36.30
C GLU A 372 -16.62 -6.76 36.42
N LYS A 373 -16.04 -5.93 35.54
CA LYS A 373 -16.30 -4.49 35.48
C LYS A 373 -17.65 -4.19 34.87
N ILE A 374 -17.95 -4.84 33.74
CA ILE A 374 -19.22 -4.70 33.03
C ILE A 374 -20.37 -5.09 33.95
N LYS A 375 -20.25 -6.18 34.69
CA LYS A 375 -21.30 -6.71 35.60
C LYS A 375 -21.64 -5.77 36.76
N LYS A 376 -20.69 -4.94 37.21
CA LYS A 376 -20.95 -3.89 38.22
C LYS A 376 -21.85 -2.76 37.68
N ILE A 377 -21.87 -2.54 36.35
CA ILE A 377 -22.62 -1.48 35.69
C ILE A 377 -23.93 -2.03 35.13
N LYS A 378 -23.83 -3.17 34.43
CA LYS A 378 -24.94 -3.90 33.82
C LYS A 378 -24.89 -5.36 34.26
N PRO A 379 -25.61 -5.74 35.35
CA PRO A 379 -25.54 -7.07 35.91
C PRO A 379 -26.14 -8.18 35.04
N ASN A 380 -26.99 -7.84 34.08
CA ASN A 380 -27.61 -8.74 33.11
C ASN A 380 -27.93 -7.97 31.80
N GLY A 381 -28.41 -8.68 30.82
CA GLY A 381 -28.85 -8.11 29.55
C GLY A 381 -28.30 -8.84 28.31
N LYS A 382 -28.53 -8.25 27.15
CA LYS A 382 -28.06 -8.77 25.86
C LYS A 382 -26.76 -8.08 25.46
N VAL A 383 -25.74 -8.89 25.13
CA VAL A 383 -24.41 -8.46 24.71
C VAL A 383 -24.22 -8.71 23.21
N LEU A 384 -23.79 -7.69 22.47
CA LEU A 384 -23.22 -7.84 21.14
C LEU A 384 -21.71 -7.63 21.22
N ASP A 385 -20.92 -8.62 20.79
CA ASP A 385 -19.45 -8.51 20.68
C ASP A 385 -19.04 -8.33 19.23
N ILE A 386 -18.49 -7.17 18.92
CA ILE A 386 -18.04 -6.79 17.58
C ILE A 386 -16.60 -7.27 17.39
N GLY A 387 -16.37 -8.09 16.34
CA GLY A 387 -15.08 -8.74 16.11
C GLY A 387 -14.81 -9.79 17.19
N SER A 388 -15.74 -10.75 17.34
CA SER A 388 -15.69 -11.74 18.41
C SER A 388 -14.51 -12.72 18.31
N ALA A 389 -13.73 -12.70 17.22
CA ALA A 389 -12.62 -13.60 16.96
C ALA A 389 -13.02 -15.07 17.20
N MET A 390 -12.24 -15.84 17.92
CA MET A 390 -12.58 -17.24 18.28
C MET A 390 -13.55 -17.36 19.48
N GLY A 391 -14.24 -16.29 19.87
CA GLY A 391 -15.39 -16.31 20.78
C GLY A 391 -15.10 -16.47 22.27
N PHE A 392 -13.85 -16.35 22.73
CA PHE A 392 -13.52 -16.56 24.15
C PHE A 392 -14.20 -15.54 25.08
N PHE A 393 -14.37 -14.27 24.63
CA PHE A 393 -15.12 -13.29 25.41
C PHE A 393 -16.61 -13.62 25.46
N LEU A 394 -17.23 -13.97 24.34
CA LEU A 394 -18.65 -14.34 24.28
C LEU A 394 -18.97 -15.60 25.13
N LYS A 395 -18.08 -16.58 25.08
CA LYS A 395 -18.22 -17.78 25.91
C LYS A 395 -18.30 -17.42 27.40
N GLU A 396 -17.34 -16.62 27.88
CA GLU A 396 -17.33 -16.16 29.26
C GLU A 396 -18.55 -15.28 29.59
N ALA A 397 -18.98 -14.39 28.67
CA ALA A 397 -20.17 -13.58 28.87
C ALA A 397 -21.43 -14.46 29.07
N LYS A 398 -21.58 -15.53 28.28
CA LYS A 398 -22.64 -16.51 28.40
C LYS A 398 -22.59 -17.23 29.78
N GLU A 399 -21.41 -17.60 30.24
CA GLU A 399 -21.20 -18.21 31.58
C GLU A 399 -21.51 -17.23 32.73
N TYR A 400 -21.33 -15.91 32.48
CA TYR A 400 -21.74 -14.86 33.43
C TYR A 400 -23.25 -14.56 33.42
N GLY A 401 -24.02 -15.26 32.57
CA GLY A 401 -25.48 -15.18 32.51
C GLY A 401 -26.03 -14.13 31.53
N TYR A 402 -25.24 -13.62 30.60
CA TYR A 402 -25.69 -12.73 29.54
C TYR A 402 -26.27 -13.51 28.34
N GLU A 403 -27.26 -12.92 27.68
CA GLU A 403 -27.61 -13.32 26.34
C GLU A 403 -26.54 -12.77 25.37
N THR A 404 -25.96 -13.64 24.53
CA THR A 404 -24.77 -13.29 23.76
C THR A 404 -24.99 -13.43 22.28
N GLU A 405 -24.52 -12.44 21.53
CA GLU A 405 -24.51 -12.39 20.07
C GLU A 405 -23.17 -11.79 19.61
N GLY A 406 -22.61 -12.27 18.48
CA GLY A 406 -21.34 -11.80 17.97
C GLY A 406 -21.35 -11.52 16.48
N ILE A 407 -20.43 -10.64 16.03
CA ILE A 407 -20.14 -10.39 14.63
C ILE A 407 -18.66 -10.70 14.40
N GLU A 408 -18.36 -11.53 13.40
CA GLU A 408 -16.99 -11.86 13.02
C GLU A 408 -16.86 -12.00 11.50
N ILE A 409 -15.92 -11.27 10.91
CA ILE A 409 -15.69 -11.26 9.47
C ILE A 409 -14.95 -12.51 8.99
N SER A 410 -14.12 -13.10 9.86
CA SER A 410 -13.37 -14.31 9.56
C SER A 410 -14.27 -15.54 9.57
N GLU A 411 -14.38 -16.21 8.44
CA GLU A 411 -15.08 -17.49 8.32
C GLU A 411 -14.46 -18.56 9.23
N TYR A 412 -13.14 -18.59 9.33
CA TYR A 412 -12.41 -19.52 10.20
C TYR A 412 -12.80 -19.34 11.69
N ALA A 413 -12.76 -18.11 12.17
CA ALA A 413 -13.03 -17.80 13.57
C ALA A 413 -14.53 -17.93 13.90
N SER A 414 -15.42 -17.48 13.03
CA SER A 414 -16.87 -17.62 13.20
C SER A 414 -17.30 -19.07 13.22
N ASN A 415 -16.75 -19.92 12.35
CA ASN A 415 -17.01 -21.37 12.36
C ASN A 415 -16.55 -22.03 13.66
N TYR A 416 -15.42 -21.61 14.24
CA TYR A 416 -15.00 -22.09 15.57
C TYR A 416 -15.99 -21.69 16.64
N CYS A 417 -16.46 -20.44 16.65
CA CYS A 417 -17.49 -19.98 17.58
C CYS A 417 -18.77 -20.81 17.51
N ILE A 418 -19.28 -21.05 16.30
CA ILE A 418 -20.54 -21.74 16.07
C ILE A 418 -20.41 -23.23 16.36
N ASN A 419 -19.43 -23.89 15.74
CA ASN A 419 -19.34 -25.36 15.73
C ASN A 419 -18.63 -25.94 16.95
N THR A 420 -17.68 -25.18 17.57
CA THR A 420 -16.89 -25.66 18.71
C THR A 420 -17.43 -25.13 20.04
N LEU A 421 -17.78 -23.82 20.07
CA LEU A 421 -18.21 -23.18 21.32
C LEU A 421 -19.74 -23.07 21.45
N ASN A 422 -20.50 -23.43 20.42
CA ASN A 422 -21.96 -23.32 20.36
C ASN A 422 -22.47 -21.89 20.73
N LEU A 423 -21.88 -20.88 20.07
CA LEU A 423 -22.19 -19.47 20.24
C LEU A 423 -22.97 -18.95 19.04
N ASN A 424 -23.81 -17.93 19.27
CA ASN A 424 -24.53 -17.21 18.20
C ASN A 424 -23.62 -16.12 17.63
N VAL A 425 -23.00 -16.40 16.46
CA VAL A 425 -22.08 -15.47 15.79
C VAL A 425 -22.47 -15.36 14.32
N HIS A 426 -22.56 -14.11 13.81
CA HIS A 426 -22.82 -13.81 12.41
C HIS A 426 -21.50 -13.66 11.66
N ASN A 427 -21.30 -14.46 10.62
CA ASN A 427 -20.16 -14.30 9.72
C ASN A 427 -20.47 -13.26 8.66
N CYS A 428 -20.25 -12.00 8.97
CA CYS A 428 -20.50 -10.88 8.07
C CYS A 428 -19.62 -9.67 8.42
N SER A 429 -19.54 -8.71 7.49
CA SER A 429 -18.93 -7.41 7.79
C SER A 429 -19.85 -6.56 8.68
N LEU A 430 -19.26 -5.56 9.35
CA LEU A 430 -20.04 -4.60 10.15
C LEU A 430 -20.99 -3.74 9.31
N LEU A 431 -20.75 -3.63 8.02
CA LEU A 431 -21.63 -2.91 7.08
C LEU A 431 -22.85 -3.74 6.68
N ASP A 432 -22.71 -5.06 6.64
CA ASP A 432 -23.76 -6.00 6.19
C ASP A 432 -24.61 -6.51 7.36
N PHE A 433 -24.16 -6.32 8.61
CA PHE A 433 -24.93 -6.69 9.78
C PHE A 433 -26.20 -5.86 9.92
N GLU A 434 -27.34 -6.52 10.22
CA GLU A 434 -28.63 -5.87 10.45
C GLU A 434 -28.73 -5.37 11.90
N TYR A 435 -28.47 -4.08 12.10
CA TYR A 435 -28.61 -3.44 13.41
C TYR A 435 -30.08 -3.13 13.71
N LYS A 436 -30.61 -3.64 14.84
CA LYS A 436 -31.97 -3.37 15.31
C LYS A 436 -31.98 -2.30 16.37
N GLU A 437 -33.05 -1.49 16.38
CA GLU A 437 -33.16 -0.37 17.31
C GLU A 437 -33.21 -0.84 18.77
N LYS A 438 -32.36 -0.25 19.62
CA LYS A 438 -32.36 -0.44 21.07
C LYS A 438 -32.41 -1.91 21.52
N GLU A 439 -31.67 -2.77 20.85
CA GLU A 439 -31.67 -4.21 21.11
C GLU A 439 -30.71 -4.62 22.23
N TYR A 440 -29.53 -3.98 22.31
CA TYR A 440 -28.46 -4.42 23.18
C TYR A 440 -28.32 -3.54 24.43
N ASP A 441 -28.11 -4.21 25.58
CA ASP A 441 -27.73 -3.57 26.85
C ASP A 441 -26.26 -3.21 26.87
N ILE A 442 -25.45 -4.06 26.21
CA ILE A 442 -23.99 -3.99 26.18
C ILE A 442 -23.52 -4.24 24.76
N ILE A 443 -22.67 -3.37 24.23
CA ILE A 443 -21.93 -3.63 22.99
C ILE A 443 -20.45 -3.56 23.32
N THR A 444 -19.67 -4.56 22.85
CA THR A 444 -18.24 -4.67 23.10
C THR A 444 -17.45 -4.72 21.79
N ALA A 445 -16.19 -4.24 21.81
CA ALA A 445 -15.26 -4.28 20.67
C ALA A 445 -13.80 -4.26 21.16
N TRP A 446 -13.17 -5.42 21.28
CA TRP A 446 -11.84 -5.55 21.90
C TRP A 446 -10.74 -5.55 20.85
N TYR A 447 -10.03 -4.41 20.67
CA TYR A 447 -9.02 -4.21 19.63
C TYR A 447 -9.57 -4.40 18.20
N VAL A 448 -10.73 -3.79 17.95
CA VAL A 448 -11.43 -3.83 16.67
C VAL A 448 -11.67 -2.43 16.12
N VAL A 449 -11.99 -1.48 16.99
CA VAL A 449 -12.43 -0.13 16.55
C VAL A 449 -11.38 0.57 15.68
N GLU A 450 -10.10 0.36 15.95
CA GLU A 450 -8.97 0.89 15.21
C GLU A 450 -8.88 0.41 13.77
N HIS A 451 -9.47 -0.74 13.46
CA HIS A 451 -9.52 -1.33 12.12
C HIS A 451 -10.73 -0.86 11.30
N ILE A 452 -11.67 -0.14 11.90
CA ILE A 452 -12.89 0.31 11.23
C ILE A 452 -12.61 1.58 10.44
N TYR A 453 -12.54 1.45 9.12
CA TYR A 453 -12.21 2.53 8.18
C TYR A 453 -13.16 3.74 8.31
N ASN A 454 -14.46 3.51 8.36
CA ASN A 454 -15.50 4.54 8.52
C ASN A 454 -16.09 4.48 9.93
N PHE A 455 -15.27 4.61 10.96
CA PHE A 455 -15.69 4.39 12.35
C PHE A 455 -16.91 5.24 12.76
N GLU A 456 -16.99 6.50 12.35
CA GLU A 456 -18.15 7.37 12.72
C GLU A 456 -19.48 6.80 12.19
N SER A 457 -19.52 6.27 10.96
CA SER A 457 -20.73 5.64 10.39
C SER A 457 -21.10 4.33 11.09
N ILE A 458 -20.13 3.52 11.48
CA ILE A 458 -20.39 2.29 12.24
C ILE A 458 -20.81 2.63 13.67
N LEU A 459 -20.21 3.66 14.27
CA LEU A 459 -20.60 4.15 15.60
C LEU A 459 -22.08 4.58 15.65
N GLU A 460 -22.57 5.23 14.60
CA GLU A 460 -24.00 5.60 14.49
C GLU A 460 -24.91 4.36 14.52
N ARG A 461 -24.55 3.30 13.82
CA ARG A 461 -25.29 2.01 13.84
C ARG A 461 -25.21 1.33 15.21
N ILE A 462 -24.02 1.34 15.84
CA ILE A 462 -23.83 0.83 17.21
C ILE A 462 -24.76 1.57 18.19
N ILE A 463 -24.79 2.89 18.14
CA ILE A 463 -25.62 3.74 19.01
C ILE A 463 -27.11 3.54 18.76
N TYR A 464 -27.52 3.33 17.52
CA TYR A 464 -28.90 3.00 17.15
C TYR A 464 -29.34 1.69 17.81
N SER A 465 -28.46 0.69 17.85
CA SER A 465 -28.76 -0.61 18.46
C SER A 465 -28.55 -0.66 19.97
N LEU A 466 -27.92 0.34 20.55
CA LEU A 466 -27.69 0.42 21.99
C LEU A 466 -28.92 0.98 22.69
N LYS A 467 -29.40 0.32 23.75
CA LYS A 467 -30.50 0.82 24.62
C LYS A 467 -30.14 2.19 25.22
N ASP A 468 -31.14 2.92 25.68
CA ASP A 468 -30.95 4.30 26.17
C ASP A 468 -30.03 4.41 27.39
N ASP A 469 -29.97 3.38 28.25
CA ASP A 469 -29.03 3.26 29.37
C ASP A 469 -27.90 2.26 29.09
N GLY A 470 -27.77 1.83 27.84
CA GLY A 470 -26.81 0.84 27.41
C GLY A 470 -25.35 1.33 27.48
N ILE A 471 -24.43 0.38 27.49
CA ILE A 471 -22.98 0.66 27.54
C ILE A 471 -22.26 0.15 26.32
N LEU A 472 -21.28 0.93 25.85
CA LEU A 472 -20.30 0.56 24.83
C LEU A 472 -18.93 0.41 25.49
N ALA A 473 -18.37 -0.79 25.47
CA ALA A 473 -17.07 -1.10 26.08
C ALA A 473 -16.08 -1.59 25.03
N PHE A 474 -14.88 -1.04 25.00
CA PHE A 474 -13.86 -1.45 24.03
C PHE A 474 -12.43 -1.23 24.53
N ALA A 475 -11.48 -1.88 23.86
CA ALA A 475 -10.05 -1.65 23.99
C ALA A 475 -9.48 -1.19 22.65
N THR A 476 -8.48 -0.30 22.67
CA THR A 476 -7.83 0.21 21.47
C THR A 476 -6.42 0.72 21.80
N PRO A 477 -5.49 0.78 20.81
CA PRO A 477 -4.22 1.46 20.96
C PRO A 477 -4.37 2.94 21.32
N ASN A 478 -3.37 3.45 22.01
CA ASN A 478 -3.29 4.84 22.43
C ASN A 478 -2.21 5.58 21.64
N GLY A 479 -2.59 6.23 20.55
CA GLY A 479 -1.68 7.03 19.74
C GLY A 479 -1.02 8.22 20.46
N ASN A 480 -1.44 8.50 21.70
CA ASN A 480 -0.85 9.50 22.58
C ASN A 480 -0.29 8.89 23.89
N GLY A 481 -0.05 7.57 23.90
CA GLY A 481 0.66 6.85 24.96
C GLY A 481 2.16 7.17 24.98
N LEU A 482 2.93 6.39 25.74
CA LEU A 482 4.38 6.56 25.83
C LEU A 482 5.04 6.45 24.46
N SER A 483 4.74 5.40 23.72
CA SER A 483 5.34 5.15 22.40
C SER A 483 4.95 6.23 21.40
N GLY A 484 3.68 6.60 21.32
CA GLY A 484 3.19 7.63 20.40
C GLY A 484 3.71 9.05 20.68
N ARG A 485 4.13 9.34 21.93
CA ARG A 485 4.70 10.63 22.30
C ARG A 485 6.20 10.73 22.10
N TYR A 486 6.94 9.68 22.41
CA TYR A 486 8.39 9.76 22.60
C TYR A 486 9.21 8.81 21.72
N ASN A 487 8.62 7.74 21.17
CA ASN A 487 9.34 6.87 20.25
C ASN A 487 9.42 7.53 18.87
N LYS A 488 10.62 7.89 18.44
CA LYS A 488 10.87 8.53 17.12
C LYS A 488 10.42 7.67 15.94
N ASN A 489 10.48 6.34 16.09
CA ASN A 489 10.12 5.39 15.05
C ASN A 489 8.64 4.94 15.12
N TYR A 490 7.84 5.52 16.03
CA TYR A 490 6.48 5.08 16.26
C TYR A 490 5.62 5.10 14.99
N PHE A 491 5.73 6.16 14.22
CA PHE A 491 4.90 6.35 13.02
C PHE A 491 5.20 5.34 11.90
N SER A 492 6.39 4.75 11.89
CA SER A 492 6.76 3.71 10.90
C SER A 492 6.32 2.30 11.31
N ILE A 493 5.97 2.10 12.60
CA ILE A 493 5.57 0.79 13.14
C ILE A 493 4.06 0.67 13.43
N VAL A 494 3.29 1.76 13.25
CA VAL A 494 1.81 1.69 13.34
C VAL A 494 1.31 0.74 12.27
N PRO A 495 0.54 -0.31 12.63
CA PRO A 495 0.04 -1.29 11.68
C PRO A 495 -0.70 -0.65 10.51
N SER A 496 -0.52 -1.18 9.31
CA SER A 496 -1.09 -0.59 8.08
C SER A 496 -2.60 -0.69 7.99
N ASP A 497 -3.19 -1.62 8.72
CA ASP A 497 -4.62 -1.87 8.84
C ASP A 497 -5.29 -1.08 9.99
N HIS A 498 -4.52 -0.34 10.81
CA HIS A 498 -5.10 0.62 11.75
C HIS A 498 -5.55 1.88 11.01
N ALA A 499 -6.86 2.07 10.88
CA ALA A 499 -7.45 3.28 10.31
C ALA A 499 -7.17 4.51 11.18
N PHE A 500 -7.07 4.32 12.48
CA PHE A 500 -6.68 5.36 13.44
C PHE A 500 -6.03 4.77 14.70
N GLU A 501 -5.34 5.63 15.44
CA GLU A 501 -5.00 5.41 16.83
C GLU A 501 -5.50 6.61 17.63
N ALA A 502 -6.59 6.36 18.33
CA ALA A 502 -7.24 7.35 19.17
C ALA A 502 -6.43 7.58 20.46
N ASN A 503 -6.89 8.50 21.26
CA ASN A 503 -6.49 8.67 22.64
C ASN A 503 -7.74 9.04 23.46
N PRO A 504 -7.72 8.91 24.79
CA PRO A 504 -8.91 9.16 25.62
C PRO A 504 -9.60 10.51 25.33
N LYS A 505 -8.82 11.59 25.18
CA LYS A 505 -9.35 12.93 24.88
C LYS A 505 -10.05 12.98 23.52
N SER A 506 -9.46 12.38 22.50
CA SER A 506 -10.07 12.41 21.15
C SER A 506 -11.34 11.58 21.09
N LEU A 507 -11.37 10.44 21.78
CA LEU A 507 -12.59 9.64 21.89
C LEU A 507 -13.69 10.38 22.63
N ASP A 508 -13.40 11.06 23.73
CA ASP A 508 -14.41 11.85 24.45
C ASP A 508 -15.01 12.95 23.56
N ILE A 509 -14.20 13.59 22.70
CA ILE A 509 -14.70 14.58 21.72
C ILE A 509 -15.68 13.93 20.75
N LEU A 510 -15.38 12.73 20.22
CA LEU A 510 -16.27 12.04 19.29
C LEU A 510 -17.52 11.51 20.00
N MET A 511 -17.35 10.77 21.10
CA MET A 511 -18.43 10.10 21.82
C MET A 511 -19.46 11.10 22.40
N SER A 512 -18.98 12.27 22.84
CA SER A 512 -19.85 13.33 23.38
C SER A 512 -20.88 13.86 22.36
N LYS A 513 -20.56 13.83 21.05
CA LYS A 513 -21.50 14.20 19.98
C LYS A 513 -22.74 13.30 19.97
N TYR A 514 -22.58 12.07 20.43
CA TYR A 514 -23.61 11.04 20.44
C TYR A 514 -24.21 10.81 21.82
N SER A 515 -24.01 11.74 22.76
CA SER A 515 -24.50 11.64 24.14
C SER A 515 -23.93 10.42 24.91
N LEU A 516 -22.74 9.96 24.54
CA LEU A 516 -21.99 8.92 25.23
C LEU A 516 -21.02 9.55 26.21
N LYS A 517 -21.06 9.14 27.49
CA LYS A 517 -20.18 9.62 28.56
C LYS A 517 -19.25 8.49 29.01
N CYS A 518 -17.95 8.77 29.07
CA CYS A 518 -16.98 7.84 29.63
C CYS A 518 -17.21 7.67 31.14
N ILE A 519 -17.49 6.44 31.57
CA ILE A 519 -17.73 6.10 32.98
C ILE A 519 -16.61 5.22 33.57
N ASN A 520 -15.79 4.61 32.73
CA ASN A 520 -14.59 3.89 33.15
C ASN A 520 -13.49 4.03 32.10
N LEU A 521 -12.26 4.30 32.52
CA LEU A 521 -11.08 4.39 31.66
C LEU A 521 -9.90 3.77 32.40
N GLU A 522 -9.27 2.78 31.77
CA GLU A 522 -8.08 2.13 32.32
C GLU A 522 -6.97 2.03 31.29
N ASN A 523 -5.81 2.54 31.64
CA ASN A 523 -4.61 2.39 30.82
C ASN A 523 -4.06 0.98 30.96
N GLN A 524 -3.77 0.40 29.80
CA GLN A 524 -3.16 -0.90 29.65
C GLN A 524 -1.77 -0.75 29.00
N SER A 525 -1.02 -1.86 28.93
CA SER A 525 0.30 -1.88 28.27
C SER A 525 1.27 -0.81 28.81
N VAL A 526 1.30 -0.63 30.13
CA VAL A 526 2.22 0.27 30.83
C VAL A 526 3.50 -0.52 31.12
N TYR A 527 4.43 -0.56 30.16
CA TYR A 527 5.65 -1.35 30.28
C TYR A 527 6.85 -0.46 30.59
N TYR A 528 7.45 -0.64 31.79
CA TYR A 528 8.67 0.06 32.18
C TYR A 528 9.86 -0.21 31.24
N ASN A 529 9.94 -1.40 30.70
CA ASN A 529 10.95 -1.75 29.72
C ASN A 529 10.87 -0.86 28.45
N ARG A 530 9.67 -0.60 27.94
CA ARG A 530 9.47 0.33 26.81
C ARG A 530 9.90 1.76 27.15
N PHE A 531 9.64 2.20 28.38
CA PHE A 531 10.13 3.49 28.84
C PHE A 531 11.66 3.54 28.81
N CYS A 532 12.33 2.51 29.33
CA CYS A 532 13.79 2.45 29.29
C CYS A 532 14.32 2.41 27.85
N ASP A 533 13.69 1.67 26.94
CA ASP A 533 14.10 1.57 25.54
C ASP A 533 13.96 2.93 24.82
N VAL A 534 12.84 3.63 25.02
CA VAL A 534 12.56 4.95 24.39
C VAL A 534 13.57 6.00 24.82
N PHE A 535 14.01 5.97 26.11
CA PHE A 535 14.92 6.97 26.67
C PHE A 535 16.38 6.49 26.81
N GLY A 536 16.73 5.30 26.29
CA GLY A 536 18.09 4.75 26.36
C GLY A 536 18.56 4.40 27.78
N LEU A 537 17.64 4.10 28.70
CA LEU A 537 17.90 3.86 30.12
C LEU A 537 18.05 2.36 30.45
N ASN A 538 18.76 1.62 29.62
CA ASN A 538 18.87 0.16 29.71
C ASN A 538 19.50 -0.33 31.04
N PHE A 539 20.33 0.50 31.68
CA PHE A 539 21.01 0.18 32.95
C PHE A 539 20.05 0.08 34.16
N ILE A 540 18.85 0.69 34.09
CA ILE A 540 17.84 0.60 35.17
C ILE A 540 16.65 -0.32 34.81
N ARG A 541 16.66 -0.95 33.63
CA ARG A 541 15.55 -1.73 33.06
C ARG A 541 15.00 -2.82 34.01
N LYS A 542 15.84 -3.42 34.84
CA LYS A 542 15.48 -4.50 35.80
C LYS A 542 15.14 -4.00 37.21
N ASN A 543 15.04 -2.68 37.43
CA ASN A 543 14.76 -2.12 38.74
C ASN A 543 13.24 -2.14 39.03
N ASN A 544 12.81 -3.08 39.89
CA ASN A 544 11.39 -3.26 40.23
C ASN A 544 10.78 -2.06 40.97
N PHE A 545 11.56 -1.34 41.81
CA PHE A 545 11.09 -0.18 42.55
C PHE A 545 10.77 0.98 41.57
N LEU A 546 11.68 1.28 40.67
CA LEU A 546 11.46 2.29 39.63
C LEU A 546 10.32 1.89 38.68
N SER A 547 10.17 0.61 38.36
CA SER A 547 9.05 0.07 37.59
C SER A 547 7.70 0.36 38.26
N GLY A 548 7.59 0.20 39.59
CA GLY A 548 6.39 0.50 40.35
C GLY A 548 6.02 1.98 40.31
N ILE A 549 7.01 2.85 40.56
CA ILE A 549 6.83 4.31 40.49
C ILE A 549 6.39 4.73 39.07
N TYR A 550 7.08 4.25 38.04
CA TYR A 550 6.73 4.52 36.66
C TYR A 550 5.30 4.09 36.33
N SER A 551 4.91 2.87 36.73
CA SER A 551 3.57 2.33 36.43
C SER A 551 2.46 3.22 37.03
N SER A 552 2.62 3.68 38.29
CA SER A 552 1.67 4.58 38.92
C SER A 552 1.60 5.93 38.22
N PHE A 553 2.75 6.52 37.91
CA PHE A 553 2.85 7.79 37.20
C PHE A 553 2.24 7.67 35.78
N ALA A 554 2.63 6.65 35.03
CA ALA A 554 2.19 6.47 33.65
C ALA A 554 0.67 6.25 33.56
N LYS A 555 0.09 5.49 34.49
CA LYS A 555 -1.37 5.33 34.60
C LYS A 555 -2.06 6.67 34.87
N SER A 556 -1.56 7.49 35.81
CA SER A 556 -2.14 8.79 36.14
C SER A 556 -2.06 9.82 35.01
N LYS A 557 -1.12 9.66 34.07
CA LYS A 557 -0.88 10.55 32.91
C LYS A 557 -1.38 10.00 31.58
N ASN A 558 -2.12 8.87 31.59
CA ASN A 558 -2.60 8.19 30.39
C ASN A 558 -1.47 7.87 29.39
N LEU A 559 -0.34 7.34 29.90
CA LEU A 559 0.84 6.96 29.12
C LEU A 559 0.88 5.48 28.72
N GLY A 560 -0.16 4.70 29.04
CA GLY A 560 -0.28 3.34 28.52
C GLY A 560 -0.37 3.37 26.99
N ASP A 561 0.26 2.40 26.32
CA ASP A 561 0.22 2.29 24.85
C ASP A 561 -1.12 1.74 24.33
N THR A 562 -1.96 1.21 25.24
CA THR A 562 -3.36 0.85 24.98
C THR A 562 -4.23 1.26 26.17
N PHE A 563 -5.53 1.31 25.97
CA PHE A 563 -6.49 1.55 27.04
C PHE A 563 -7.80 0.80 26.80
N GLU A 564 -8.52 0.53 27.90
CA GLU A 564 -9.88 0.02 27.92
C GLU A 564 -10.81 1.12 28.43
N CYS A 565 -11.97 1.27 27.82
CA CYS A 565 -12.96 2.26 28.22
C CYS A 565 -14.39 1.71 28.17
N ILE A 566 -15.24 2.28 29.02
CA ILE A 566 -16.68 2.02 29.02
C ILE A 566 -17.38 3.37 28.90
N TYR A 567 -18.18 3.51 27.87
CA TYR A 567 -19.07 4.64 27.64
C TYR A 567 -20.50 4.24 27.93
N GLN A 568 -21.25 5.12 28.57
CA GLN A 568 -22.67 4.93 28.80
C GLN A 568 -23.47 5.99 28.04
N LYS A 569 -24.57 5.58 27.43
CA LYS A 569 -25.50 6.47 26.76
C LYS A 569 -26.25 7.27 27.84
N SER A 570 -26.15 8.58 27.76
CA SER A 570 -26.87 9.47 28.68
C SER A 570 -28.36 9.51 28.27
N LEU A 571 -29.24 9.32 29.23
CA LEU A 571 -30.64 9.60 29.06
C LEU A 571 -30.75 11.10 28.70
N LYS A 572 -31.43 11.42 27.61
CA LYS A 572 -31.77 12.80 27.27
C LYS A 572 -32.87 13.30 28.18
#